data_2991780ce8b79bd2f69e736eae6bf3c4
#
_entry.id   2991780ce8b79bd2f69e736eae6bf3c4
#
_cell.length_a   1.000
_cell.length_b   1.000
_cell.length_c   1.000
_cell.angle_alpha   90.00
_cell.angle_beta   90.00
_cell.angle_gamma   90.00
#
_symmetry.space_group_name_H-M   'P 1'
#
loop_
_entity.id
_entity.type
_entity.pdbx_description
1 polymer ?
#
loop_
_entity_poly.entity_id
_entity_poly.type
_entity_poly.pdbx_seq_one_letter_code
_entity_poly.pdbx_strand_id
1 'polypeptide(L)'
;MARPDDSDDRTGEPDPAGGPQGERAAPADLQAFAVQLRRMNGEVNRVVHGFAGEHGLHATDVQALAAILDAPEPLTPGRLREHLGLTSGAVTACLDRLERAGHIRRVRESADRRVVHLYWVPDAKSAARAHFRPLAEVTASVRSGFSEDELSVVLRFLTAMNEQLSGVRSPGR
;
A
#
# COMPACT_ATOMS: atom_id res chain seq x y z
N MET A 1 69.12 -51.01 -25.25
CA MET A 1 68.96 -50.43 -23.90
C MET A 1 68.16 -49.18 -24.05
N ALA A 2 66.85 -49.32 -24.11
CA ALA A 2 65.91 -48.17 -24.28
C ALA A 2 64.67 -48.49 -23.42
N ARG A 3 64.30 -47.53 -22.64
CA ARG A 3 63.09 -47.56 -21.75
C ARG A 3 61.86 -47.32 -22.57
N PRO A 4 60.73 -47.91 -22.22
CA PRO A 4 59.43 -47.45 -22.73
C PRO A 4 58.85 -46.28 -21.94
N ASP A 5 58.25 -45.42 -22.70
CA ASP A 5 57.50 -44.25 -22.34
C ASP A 5 56.10 -44.65 -21.84
N ASP A 6 55.73 -44.19 -20.65
CA ASP A 6 54.44 -44.47 -20.01
C ASP A 6 53.59 -43.17 -20.05
N SER A 7 52.77 -43.07 -21.09
CA SER A 7 51.84 -41.98 -21.30
C SER A 7 50.55 -42.24 -20.50
N ASP A 8 50.43 -41.63 -19.36
CA ASP A 8 49.20 -41.62 -18.52
C ASP A 8 48.17 -40.61 -19.10
N ASP A 9 47.21 -41.17 -19.84
CA ASP A 9 46.06 -40.48 -20.40
C ASP A 9 45.00 -40.29 -19.30
N ARG A 10 44.97 -39.12 -18.62
CA ARG A 10 43.87 -38.73 -17.72
C ARG A 10 42.88 -37.87 -18.47
N THR A 11 41.87 -38.55 -19.03
CA THR A 11 40.65 -37.91 -19.48
C THR A 11 39.93 -37.27 -18.29
N GLY A 12 40.02 -35.92 -18.23
CA GLY A 12 39.24 -35.11 -17.29
C GLY A 12 37.79 -35.12 -17.69
N GLU A 13 36.98 -35.79 -16.91
CA GLU A 13 35.51 -35.66 -16.95
C GLU A 13 35.09 -34.23 -16.60
N PRO A 14 34.20 -33.58 -17.37
CA PRO A 14 33.64 -32.31 -16.95
C PRO A 14 32.62 -32.52 -15.82
N ASP A 15 32.85 -31.87 -14.71
CA ASP A 15 31.96 -31.80 -13.55
C ASP A 15 30.59 -31.17 -13.92
N PRO A 16 29.44 -31.88 -13.83
CA PRO A 16 28.13 -31.36 -14.18
C PRO A 16 27.44 -30.78 -12.95
N ALA A 17 28.00 -29.73 -12.33
CA ALA A 17 27.33 -29.09 -11.20
C ALA A 17 27.40 -27.58 -11.26
N GLY A 18 26.92 -26.99 -12.37
CA GLY A 18 26.57 -25.60 -12.53
C GLY A 18 25.05 -25.44 -12.61
N GLY A 19 24.31 -25.94 -11.63
CA GLY A 19 22.90 -25.59 -11.48
C GLY A 19 22.73 -24.09 -11.21
N PRO A 20 21.63 -23.43 -11.66
CA PRO A 20 21.42 -22.02 -11.41
C PRO A 20 21.47 -21.78 -9.91
N GLN A 21 22.46 -21.03 -9.47
CA GLN A 21 22.55 -20.58 -8.09
C GLN A 21 21.30 -19.76 -7.83
N GLY A 22 20.34 -20.34 -7.09
CA GLY A 22 19.14 -19.65 -6.65
C GLY A 22 19.56 -18.31 -6.06
N GLU A 23 19.01 -17.25 -6.61
CA GLU A 23 19.19 -15.88 -6.18
C GLU A 23 18.97 -15.85 -4.67
N ARG A 24 20.04 -15.75 -3.90
CA ARG A 24 19.93 -15.71 -2.43
C ARG A 24 19.10 -14.47 -2.10
N ALA A 25 17.90 -14.70 -1.58
CA ALA A 25 17.05 -13.64 -1.09
C ALA A 25 17.89 -12.72 -0.19
N ALA A 26 17.82 -11.41 -0.46
CA ALA A 26 18.52 -10.42 0.37
C ALA A 26 18.12 -10.61 1.85
N PRO A 27 19.06 -10.41 2.79
CA PRO A 27 18.73 -10.53 4.20
C PRO A 27 17.51 -9.69 4.55
N ALA A 28 16.55 -10.26 5.27
CA ALA A 28 15.34 -9.56 5.72
C ALA A 28 15.68 -8.66 6.93
N ASP A 29 16.67 -7.76 6.76
CA ASP A 29 17.07 -6.79 7.76
C ASP A 29 16.21 -5.52 7.72
N LEU A 30 16.33 -4.69 8.74
CA LEU A 30 15.58 -3.43 8.85
C LEU A 30 15.81 -2.51 7.65
N GLN A 31 17.01 -2.48 7.09
CA GLN A 31 17.36 -1.65 5.95
C GLN A 31 16.61 -2.11 4.68
N ALA A 32 16.55 -3.40 4.43
CA ALA A 32 15.81 -3.97 3.31
C ALA A 32 14.31 -3.63 3.40
N PHE A 33 13.70 -3.81 4.58
CA PHE A 33 12.31 -3.40 4.82
C PHE A 33 12.11 -1.91 4.57
N ALA A 34 12.95 -1.05 5.12
CA ALA A 34 12.85 0.40 4.97
C ALA A 34 12.94 0.84 3.49
N VAL A 35 13.80 0.18 2.70
CA VAL A 35 13.92 0.45 1.25
C VAL A 35 12.64 0.07 0.53
N GLN A 36 12.11 -1.14 0.76
CA GLN A 36 10.90 -1.61 0.06
C GLN A 36 9.65 -0.80 0.45
N LEU A 37 9.48 -0.47 1.71
CA LEU A 37 8.38 0.39 2.16
C LEU A 37 8.44 1.78 1.54
N ARG A 38 9.63 2.41 1.43
CA ARG A 38 9.78 3.71 0.75
C ARG A 38 9.45 3.63 -0.73
N ARG A 39 9.91 2.57 -1.42
CA ARG A 39 9.63 2.36 -2.85
C ARG A 39 8.13 2.17 -3.07
N MET A 40 7.51 1.26 -2.33
CA MET A 40 6.07 1.01 -2.40
C MET A 40 5.27 2.28 -2.14
N ASN A 41 5.60 3.04 -1.07
CA ASN A 41 4.95 4.31 -0.78
C ASN A 41 5.10 5.32 -1.93
N GLY A 42 6.27 5.40 -2.56
CA GLY A 42 6.50 6.27 -3.73
C GLY A 42 5.59 5.92 -4.90
N GLU A 43 5.46 4.64 -5.25
CA GLU A 43 4.60 4.19 -6.34
C GLU A 43 3.11 4.38 -6.04
N VAL A 44 2.66 4.06 -4.83
CA VAL A 44 1.28 4.30 -4.41
C VAL A 44 0.96 5.80 -4.44
N ASN A 45 1.85 6.65 -3.92
CA ASN A 45 1.65 8.10 -3.95
C ASN A 45 1.59 8.64 -5.38
N ARG A 46 2.34 8.09 -6.34
CA ARG A 46 2.24 8.50 -7.74
C ARG A 46 0.84 8.27 -8.31
N VAL A 47 0.22 7.12 -8.03
CA VAL A 47 -1.16 6.81 -8.44
C VAL A 47 -2.15 7.75 -7.74
N VAL A 48 -1.98 7.97 -6.42
CA VAL A 48 -2.81 8.90 -5.63
C VAL A 48 -2.77 10.33 -6.18
N HIS A 49 -1.58 10.83 -6.54
CA HIS A 49 -1.43 12.18 -7.11
C HIS A 49 -2.06 12.27 -8.51
N GLY A 50 -2.00 11.21 -9.31
CA GLY A 50 -2.71 11.14 -10.60
C GLY A 50 -4.21 11.33 -10.41
N PHE A 51 -4.82 10.53 -9.53
CA PHE A 51 -6.25 10.67 -9.20
C PHE A 51 -6.60 12.05 -8.67
N ALA A 52 -5.81 12.57 -7.74
CA ALA A 52 -6.03 13.90 -7.17
C ALA A 52 -6.03 14.98 -8.26
N GLY A 53 -5.05 14.95 -9.17
CA GLY A 53 -4.94 15.90 -10.27
C GLY A 53 -6.12 15.84 -11.25
N GLU A 54 -6.56 14.65 -11.64
CA GLU A 54 -7.72 14.45 -12.53
C GLU A 54 -9.03 14.99 -11.94
N HIS A 55 -9.18 14.96 -10.62
CA HIS A 55 -10.41 15.37 -9.94
C HIS A 55 -10.32 16.74 -9.24
N GLY A 56 -9.20 17.48 -9.41
CA GLY A 56 -9.00 18.78 -8.75
C GLY A 56 -8.92 18.68 -7.22
N LEU A 57 -8.41 17.55 -6.73
CA LEU A 57 -8.26 17.24 -5.31
C LEU A 57 -6.80 17.40 -4.86
N HIS A 58 -6.61 17.45 -3.55
CA HIS A 58 -5.30 17.32 -2.93
C HIS A 58 -5.05 15.85 -2.52
N ALA A 59 -3.78 15.46 -2.38
CA ALA A 59 -3.44 14.11 -1.88
C ALA A 59 -4.08 13.81 -0.52
N THR A 60 -4.21 14.80 0.36
CA THR A 60 -4.90 14.68 1.65
C THR A 60 -6.40 14.36 1.50
N ASP A 61 -7.05 14.88 0.44
CA ASP A 61 -8.44 14.58 0.16
C ASP A 61 -8.61 13.12 -0.25
N VAL A 62 -7.65 12.58 -1.03
CA VAL A 62 -7.64 11.15 -1.40
C VAL A 62 -7.39 10.26 -0.18
N GLN A 63 -6.54 10.69 0.77
CA GLN A 63 -6.37 9.99 2.04
C GLN A 63 -7.68 9.99 2.86
N ALA A 64 -8.41 11.10 2.87
CA ALA A 64 -9.71 11.18 3.52
C ALA A 64 -10.73 10.23 2.88
N LEU A 65 -10.74 10.14 1.54
CA LEU A 65 -11.58 9.19 0.81
C LEU A 65 -11.25 7.74 1.16
N ALA A 66 -9.97 7.38 1.24
CA ALA A 66 -9.53 6.04 1.63
C ALA A 66 -9.98 5.72 3.07
N ALA A 67 -9.78 6.63 4.02
CA ALA A 67 -10.23 6.46 5.39
C ALA A 67 -11.75 6.24 5.51
N ILE A 68 -12.56 6.98 4.72
CA ILE A 68 -14.02 6.80 4.68
C ILE A 68 -14.40 5.45 4.04
N LEU A 69 -13.61 4.98 3.06
CA LEU A 69 -13.85 3.70 2.39
C LEU A 69 -13.57 2.50 3.30
N ASP A 70 -12.47 2.57 4.04
CA ASP A 70 -11.94 1.46 4.84
C ASP A 70 -12.59 1.37 6.23
N ALA A 71 -13.32 2.41 6.63
CA ALA A 71 -13.99 2.42 7.93
C ALA A 71 -15.11 1.38 7.99
N PRO A 72 -15.18 0.55 9.05
CA PRO A 72 -16.24 -0.44 9.24
C PRO A 72 -17.61 0.22 9.46
N GLU A 73 -17.62 1.45 9.99
CA GLU A 73 -18.81 2.26 10.23
C GLU A 73 -18.61 3.67 9.64
N PRO A 74 -19.71 4.37 9.30
CA PRO A 74 -19.63 5.73 8.76
C PRO A 74 -18.84 6.67 9.68
N LEU A 75 -17.81 7.31 9.14
CA LEU A 75 -16.99 8.23 9.91
C LEU A 75 -17.69 9.57 10.14
N THR A 76 -17.43 10.15 11.31
CA THR A 76 -17.74 11.55 11.58
C THR A 76 -16.55 12.44 11.20
N PRO A 77 -16.74 13.76 10.94
CA PRO A 77 -15.63 14.69 10.73
C PRO A 77 -14.60 14.72 11.88
N GLY A 78 -15.07 14.51 13.12
CA GLY A 78 -14.19 14.41 14.29
C GLY A 78 -13.26 13.21 14.22
N ARG A 79 -13.80 12.02 13.92
CA ARG A 79 -12.99 10.78 13.78
C ARG A 79 -12.05 10.84 12.59
N LEU A 80 -12.50 11.43 11.47
CA LEU A 80 -11.62 11.65 10.33
C LEU A 80 -10.47 12.59 10.67
N ARG A 81 -10.72 13.67 11.44
CA ARG A 81 -9.68 14.58 11.93
C ARG A 81 -8.61 13.84 12.74
N GLU A 82 -9.03 13.01 13.66
CA GLU A 82 -8.12 12.20 14.50
C GLU A 82 -7.31 11.23 13.66
N HIS A 83 -7.97 10.53 12.73
CA HIS A 83 -7.33 9.57 11.84
C HIS A 83 -6.24 10.22 10.97
N LEU A 84 -6.51 11.38 10.39
CA LEU A 84 -5.58 12.09 9.50
C LEU A 84 -4.58 13.00 10.24
N GLY A 85 -4.73 13.21 11.54
CA GLY A 85 -3.89 14.13 12.30
C GLY A 85 -4.02 15.59 11.86
N LEU A 86 -5.19 16.00 11.34
CA LEU A 86 -5.42 17.34 10.81
C LEU A 86 -6.05 18.29 11.83
N THR A 87 -5.97 19.60 11.56
CA THR A 87 -6.74 20.59 12.29
C THR A 87 -8.22 20.58 11.87
N SER A 88 -9.13 21.09 12.71
CA SER A 88 -10.56 21.16 12.39
C SER A 88 -10.83 21.97 11.12
N GLY A 89 -10.10 23.07 10.90
CA GLY A 89 -10.23 23.87 9.68
C GLY A 89 -9.76 23.12 8.44
N ALA A 90 -8.65 22.36 8.53
CA ALA A 90 -8.13 21.56 7.42
C ALA A 90 -9.11 20.44 7.03
N VAL A 91 -9.71 19.76 8.01
CA VAL A 91 -10.74 18.73 7.74
C VAL A 91 -11.99 19.35 7.11
N THR A 92 -12.45 20.49 7.61
CA THR A 92 -13.61 21.18 7.02
C THR A 92 -13.34 21.53 5.56
N ALA A 93 -12.20 22.14 5.25
CA ALA A 93 -11.81 22.50 3.88
C ALA A 93 -11.67 21.27 2.96
N CYS A 94 -11.09 20.18 3.47
CA CYS A 94 -11.00 18.89 2.77
C CYS A 94 -12.40 18.35 2.43
N LEU A 95 -13.27 18.24 3.42
CA LEU A 95 -14.63 17.75 3.24
C LEU A 95 -15.48 18.62 2.30
N ASP A 96 -15.28 19.94 2.33
CA ASP A 96 -15.97 20.87 1.43
C ASP A 96 -15.52 20.69 -0.04
N ARG A 97 -14.23 20.43 -0.27
CA ARG A 97 -13.73 20.09 -1.61
C ARG A 97 -14.30 18.76 -2.10
N LEU A 98 -14.26 17.72 -1.26
CA LEU A 98 -14.77 16.40 -1.58
C LEU A 98 -16.27 16.40 -1.89
N GLU A 99 -17.05 17.14 -1.14
CA GLU A 99 -18.50 17.28 -1.35
C GLU A 99 -18.80 18.09 -2.61
N ARG A 100 -18.08 19.19 -2.84
CA ARG A 100 -18.21 20.01 -4.08
C ARG A 100 -17.80 19.21 -5.32
N ALA A 101 -16.78 18.38 -5.21
CA ALA A 101 -16.36 17.47 -6.30
C ALA A 101 -17.29 16.25 -6.46
N GLY A 102 -18.30 16.10 -5.60
CA GLY A 102 -19.27 15.03 -5.70
C GLY A 102 -18.78 13.65 -5.23
N HIS A 103 -17.68 13.59 -4.49
CA HIS A 103 -17.12 12.32 -4.01
C HIS A 103 -17.79 11.81 -2.74
N ILE A 104 -18.21 12.69 -1.87
CA ILE A 104 -18.87 12.36 -0.61
C ILE A 104 -20.17 13.13 -0.43
N ARG A 105 -20.97 12.69 0.51
CA ARG A 105 -22.11 13.40 1.06
C ARG A 105 -22.07 13.37 2.57
N ARG A 106 -22.51 14.48 3.19
CA ARG A 106 -22.71 14.59 4.64
C ARG A 106 -24.16 14.28 4.96
N VAL A 107 -24.41 13.32 5.83
CA VAL A 107 -25.76 12.90 6.23
C VAL A 107 -25.92 13.11 7.72
N ARG A 108 -27.03 13.78 8.11
CA ARG A 108 -27.47 13.85 9.51
C ARG A 108 -28.47 12.74 9.74
N GLU A 109 -28.15 11.83 10.65
CA GLU A 109 -29.07 10.73 10.95
C GLU A 109 -30.24 11.22 11.80
N SER A 110 -31.40 10.59 11.58
CA SER A 110 -32.66 11.03 12.20
C SER A 110 -32.70 10.86 13.72
N ALA A 111 -31.88 9.94 14.28
CA ALA A 111 -31.83 9.67 15.71
C ALA A 111 -31.08 10.74 16.51
N ASP A 112 -30.01 11.32 15.97
CA ASP A 112 -29.31 12.48 16.54
C ASP A 112 -28.88 13.45 15.42
N ARG A 113 -29.65 14.51 15.25
CA ARG A 113 -29.39 15.57 14.24
C ARG A 113 -28.10 16.33 14.47
N ARG A 114 -27.40 16.12 15.58
CA ARG A 114 -26.13 16.77 15.92
C ARG A 114 -24.96 16.01 15.29
N VAL A 115 -25.14 14.72 15.01
CA VAL A 115 -24.08 13.86 14.44
C VAL A 115 -24.17 13.88 12.92
N VAL A 116 -23.06 14.21 12.27
CA VAL A 116 -22.89 14.17 10.83
C VAL A 116 -22.03 12.97 10.49
N HIS A 117 -22.51 12.13 9.58
CA HIS A 117 -21.77 11.01 9.02
C HIS A 117 -21.37 11.27 7.58
N LEU A 118 -20.23 10.69 7.18
CA LEU A 118 -19.61 10.85 5.87
C LEU A 118 -19.83 9.57 5.05
N TYR A 119 -20.34 9.74 3.85
CA TYR A 119 -20.62 8.63 2.93
C TYR A 119 -20.04 8.92 1.56
N TRP A 120 -19.51 7.90 0.91
CA TRP A 120 -19.18 7.96 -0.50
C TRP A 120 -20.45 8.12 -1.35
N VAL A 121 -20.32 8.89 -2.43
CA VAL A 121 -21.30 8.91 -3.51
C VAL A 121 -21.06 7.67 -4.40
N PRO A 122 -22.07 6.85 -4.72
CA PRO A 122 -21.89 5.57 -5.42
C PRO A 122 -21.14 5.69 -6.75
N ASP A 123 -21.49 6.67 -7.58
CA ASP A 123 -20.85 6.86 -8.91
C ASP A 123 -19.37 7.28 -8.76
N ALA A 124 -19.08 8.18 -7.83
CA ALA A 124 -17.71 8.58 -7.53
C ALA A 124 -16.87 7.42 -6.98
N LYS A 125 -17.48 6.54 -6.18
CA LYS A 125 -16.84 5.31 -5.71
C LYS A 125 -16.49 4.37 -6.87
N SER A 126 -17.38 4.26 -7.85
CA SER A 126 -17.16 3.44 -9.05
C SER A 126 -16.03 4.02 -9.92
N ALA A 127 -16.00 5.34 -10.12
CA ALA A 127 -14.93 6.02 -10.85
C ALA A 127 -13.57 5.86 -10.15
N ALA A 128 -13.52 6.03 -8.83
CA ALA A 128 -12.31 5.79 -8.05
C ALA A 128 -11.80 4.35 -8.20
N ARG A 129 -12.69 3.36 -8.09
CA ARG A 129 -12.33 1.96 -8.32
C ARG A 129 -11.74 1.70 -9.71
N ALA A 130 -12.28 2.33 -10.74
CA ALA A 130 -11.76 2.22 -12.10
C ALA A 130 -10.35 2.81 -12.22
N HIS A 131 -10.09 3.97 -11.60
CA HIS A 131 -8.76 4.60 -11.58
C HIS A 131 -7.72 3.75 -10.84
N PHE A 132 -8.08 3.17 -9.69
CA PHE A 132 -7.18 2.35 -8.88
C PHE A 132 -7.11 0.88 -9.31
N ARG A 133 -7.86 0.48 -10.35
CA ARG A 133 -7.87 -0.90 -10.86
C ARG A 133 -6.47 -1.43 -11.23
N PRO A 134 -5.58 -0.68 -11.92
CA PRO A 134 -4.24 -1.17 -12.22
C PRO A 134 -3.43 -1.54 -10.98
N LEU A 135 -3.58 -0.79 -9.89
CA LEU A 135 -2.92 -1.12 -8.61
C LEU A 135 -3.46 -2.42 -8.01
N ALA A 136 -4.78 -2.63 -8.09
CA ALA A 136 -5.40 -3.87 -7.65
C ALA A 136 -4.98 -5.08 -8.49
N GLU A 137 -4.88 -4.92 -9.81
CA GLU A 137 -4.41 -5.96 -10.74
C GLU A 137 -2.96 -6.36 -10.46
N VAL A 138 -2.06 -5.39 -10.28
CA VAL A 138 -0.66 -5.65 -9.88
C VAL A 138 -0.61 -6.38 -8.54
N THR A 139 -1.38 -5.94 -7.56
CA THR A 139 -1.45 -6.58 -6.23
C THR A 139 -1.94 -8.03 -6.35
N ALA A 140 -2.97 -8.29 -7.14
CA ALA A 140 -3.49 -9.64 -7.39
C ALA A 140 -2.46 -10.54 -8.10
N SER A 141 -1.76 -9.99 -9.09
CA SER A 141 -0.70 -10.71 -9.81
C SER A 141 0.47 -11.07 -8.89
N VAL A 142 0.95 -10.14 -8.08
CA VAL A 142 2.03 -10.43 -7.12
C VAL A 142 1.57 -11.47 -6.10
N ARG A 143 0.36 -11.31 -5.55
CA ARG A 143 -0.23 -12.23 -4.58
C ARG A 143 -0.25 -13.67 -5.09
N SER A 144 -0.52 -13.92 -6.37
CA SER A 144 -0.60 -15.27 -6.95
C SER A 144 0.73 -16.03 -6.95
N GLY A 145 1.85 -15.36 -6.71
CA GLY A 145 3.17 -15.97 -6.57
C GLY A 145 3.51 -16.44 -5.15
N PHE A 146 2.60 -16.29 -4.19
CA PHE A 146 2.81 -16.63 -2.78
C PHE A 146 1.75 -17.63 -2.29
N SER A 147 2.15 -18.51 -1.38
CA SER A 147 1.23 -19.42 -0.69
C SER A 147 0.36 -18.66 0.32
N GLU A 148 -0.77 -19.24 0.73
CA GLU A 148 -1.65 -18.65 1.73
C GLU A 148 -0.95 -18.49 3.10
N ASP A 149 -0.02 -19.38 3.47
CA ASP A 149 0.75 -19.27 4.70
C ASP A 149 1.71 -18.06 4.65
N GLU A 150 2.42 -17.87 3.54
CA GLU A 150 3.28 -16.70 3.34
C GLU A 150 2.47 -15.39 3.35
N LEU A 151 1.34 -15.37 2.67
CA LEU A 151 0.44 -14.21 2.67
C LEU A 151 -0.11 -13.90 4.05
N SER A 152 -0.41 -14.91 4.85
CA SER A 152 -0.85 -14.75 6.24
C SER A 152 0.23 -14.09 7.10
N VAL A 153 1.51 -14.44 6.89
CA VAL A 153 2.64 -13.78 7.57
C VAL A 153 2.77 -12.32 7.13
N VAL A 154 2.68 -12.06 5.83
CA VAL A 154 2.74 -10.70 5.28
C VAL A 154 1.61 -9.83 5.82
N LEU A 155 0.37 -10.33 5.82
CA LEU A 155 -0.78 -9.59 6.36
C LEU A 155 -0.62 -9.29 7.84
N ARG A 156 -0.16 -10.26 8.64
CA ARG A 156 0.12 -10.06 10.07
C ARG A 156 1.18 -8.98 10.30
N PHE A 157 2.26 -8.99 9.51
CA PHE A 157 3.31 -7.96 9.56
C PHE A 157 2.75 -6.57 9.23
N LEU A 158 2.00 -6.44 8.13
CA LEU A 158 1.42 -5.16 7.69
C LEU A 158 0.40 -4.64 8.70
N THR A 159 -0.41 -5.51 9.29
CA THR A 159 -1.38 -5.13 10.34
C THR A 159 -0.65 -4.57 11.56
N ALA A 160 0.32 -5.31 12.09
CA ALA A 160 1.11 -4.85 13.24
C ALA A 160 1.85 -3.53 12.96
N MET A 161 2.39 -3.38 11.74
CA MET A 161 3.07 -2.15 11.32
C MET A 161 2.10 -0.96 11.29
N ASN A 162 0.90 -1.12 10.72
CA ASN A 162 -0.11 -0.08 10.65
C ASN A 162 -0.60 0.34 12.05
N GLU A 163 -0.81 -0.62 12.94
CA GLU A 163 -1.18 -0.36 14.34
C GLU A 163 -0.12 0.49 15.05
N GLN A 164 1.16 0.14 14.92
CA GLN A 164 2.25 0.89 15.54
C GLN A 164 2.41 2.29 14.92
N LEU A 165 2.32 2.40 13.59
CA LEU A 165 2.42 3.68 12.88
C LEU A 165 1.31 4.66 13.27
N SER A 166 0.11 4.18 13.58
CA SER A 166 -0.99 5.02 14.03
C SER A 166 -0.69 5.75 15.34
N GLY A 167 0.21 5.21 16.18
CA GLY A 167 0.69 5.80 17.43
C GLY A 167 1.87 6.76 17.26
N VAL A 168 2.53 6.79 16.10
CA VAL A 168 3.70 7.65 15.85
C VAL A 168 3.24 9.09 15.64
N ARG A 169 3.54 9.95 16.61
CA ARG A 169 3.31 11.39 16.47
C ARG A 169 4.50 12.05 15.78
N SER A 170 4.25 12.88 14.76
CA SER A 170 5.32 13.69 14.17
C SER A 170 5.90 14.62 15.25
N PRO A 171 7.22 14.64 15.46
CA PRO A 171 7.84 15.60 16.35
C PRO A 171 7.60 17.02 15.80
N GLY A 172 6.85 17.86 16.49
CA GLY A 172 6.71 19.30 16.17
C GLY A 172 5.32 19.82 15.87
N ARG A 173 4.28 19.31 16.49
CA ARG A 173 2.98 20.01 16.59
C ARG A 173 2.46 20.05 18.01
#